data_e68dd2ce527bca42b889788de94dcdd9
#
_entry.id   e68dd2ce527bca42b889788de94dcdd9
#
_cell.length_a   1.000
_cell.length_b   1.000
_cell.length_c   1.000
_cell.angle_alpha   90.00
_cell.angle_beta   90.00
_cell.angle_gamma   90.00
#
_symmetry.space_group_name_H-M   'P 1'
#
loop_
_entity.id
_entity.type
_entity.pdbx_description
1 polymer ?
#
loop_
_entity_poly.entity_id
_entity_poly.type
_entity_poly.pdbx_seq_one_letter_code
_entity_poly.pdbx_strand_id
1 'polypeptide(L)'
;MNLDRVTSGRDLPNDFNVIIEIPMHGDPIKYEVDKETGAMFVDRFMSTAMHYPCNYGYIPHTLSDDGDPVDVLVVTPVPLITGVVVRCRPVGMLKMEDESGLDAKLLAVPVDKLCALYRGISAPGDFPELTLAQISHFFEHYKDLEAGKWVKVQGWVGAEEAKDEIMAGVERYQAAVHKPMF
;
A
#
# COMPACT_ATOMS: atom_id res chain seq x y z
N MET A 1 -19.35 1.14 7.98
CA MET A 1 -18.91 1.09 6.58
C MET A 1 -18.65 -0.37 6.29
N ASN A 2 -19.08 -0.94 5.17
CA ASN A 2 -18.81 -2.36 4.87
C ASN A 2 -17.70 -2.40 3.79
N LEU A 3 -16.46 -2.50 4.23
CA LEU A 3 -15.27 -2.48 3.37
C LEU A 3 -15.19 -3.74 2.50
N ASP A 4 -15.66 -4.87 2.99
CA ASP A 4 -15.71 -6.15 2.26
C ASP A 4 -16.55 -6.11 0.96
N ARG A 5 -17.42 -5.11 0.81
CA ARG A 5 -18.15 -4.88 -0.45
C ARG A 5 -17.41 -4.05 -1.49
N VAL A 6 -16.26 -3.53 -1.15
CA VAL A 6 -15.44 -2.77 -2.10
C VAL A 6 -14.70 -3.77 -2.99
N THR A 7 -14.94 -3.72 -4.29
CA THR A 7 -14.23 -4.58 -5.25
C THR A 7 -12.78 -4.16 -5.40
N SER A 8 -11.90 -5.07 -5.83
CA SER A 8 -10.48 -4.77 -6.10
C SER A 8 -10.29 -3.66 -7.13
N GLY A 9 -11.21 -3.50 -8.08
CA GLY A 9 -11.10 -2.45 -9.09
C GLY A 9 -12.08 -2.60 -10.23
N ARG A 10 -12.00 -1.69 -11.20
CA ARG A 10 -12.85 -1.68 -12.40
C ARG A 10 -12.18 -2.29 -13.62
N ASP A 11 -10.86 -2.16 -13.73
CA ASP A 11 -10.06 -2.61 -14.87
C ASP A 11 -8.66 -3.00 -14.38
N LEU A 12 -8.61 -4.14 -13.68
CA LEU A 12 -7.36 -4.66 -13.13
C LEU A 12 -6.39 -5.07 -14.26
N PRO A 13 -5.13 -4.80 -14.10
CA PRO A 13 -4.44 -4.10 -13.01
C PRO A 13 -4.32 -2.57 -13.18
N ASN A 14 -5.00 -1.96 -14.17
CA ASN A 14 -4.79 -0.56 -14.57
C ASN A 14 -5.64 0.46 -13.78
N ASP A 15 -6.77 0.03 -13.21
CA ASP A 15 -7.71 0.86 -12.45
C ASP A 15 -8.26 0.02 -11.29
N PHE A 16 -7.66 0.20 -10.12
CA PHE A 16 -7.97 -0.55 -8.90
C PHE A 16 -8.37 0.37 -7.75
N ASN A 17 -9.05 -0.19 -6.78
CA ASN A 17 -9.45 0.49 -5.55
C ASN A 17 -8.41 0.26 -4.46
N VAL A 18 -8.10 1.31 -3.71
CA VAL A 18 -7.30 1.25 -2.50
C VAL A 18 -8.13 1.73 -1.33
N ILE A 19 -8.20 0.94 -0.27
CA ILE A 19 -8.75 1.35 1.01
C ILE A 19 -7.60 1.91 1.83
N ILE A 20 -7.70 3.19 2.22
CA ILE A 20 -6.65 3.86 2.99
C ILE A 20 -6.76 3.48 4.46
N GLU A 21 -5.68 2.96 5.02
CA GLU A 21 -5.55 2.69 6.45
C GLU A 21 -4.86 3.83 7.18
N ILE A 22 -3.72 4.30 6.65
CA ILE A 22 -2.88 5.28 7.31
C ILE A 22 -2.74 6.53 6.42
N PRO A 23 -3.20 7.70 6.89
CA PRO A 23 -3.03 8.96 6.19
C PRO A 23 -1.56 9.36 6.04
N MET A 24 -1.21 9.96 4.91
CA MET A 24 0.06 10.66 4.72
C MET A 24 0.26 11.70 5.84
N HIS A 25 1.47 11.72 6.44
CA HIS A 25 1.85 12.64 7.51
C HIS A 25 0.97 12.58 8.78
N GLY A 26 0.14 11.53 8.91
CA GLY A 26 -0.61 11.27 10.13
C GLY A 26 0.30 10.92 11.31
N ASP A 27 -0.25 10.95 12.52
CA ASP A 27 0.48 10.52 13.73
C ASP A 27 1.01 9.08 13.57
N PRO A 28 2.09 8.70 14.26
CA PRO A 28 2.71 7.38 14.12
C PRO A 28 1.85 6.28 14.76
N ILE A 29 0.69 6.07 14.21
CA ILE A 29 -0.28 5.02 14.59
C ILE A 29 -0.47 4.11 13.39
N LYS A 30 -0.24 2.80 13.56
CA LYS A 30 -0.61 1.81 12.56
C LYS A 30 -2.08 1.46 12.74
N TYR A 31 -2.89 1.77 11.74
CA TYR A 31 -4.25 1.27 11.59
C TYR A 31 -4.24 0.08 10.64
N GLU A 32 -5.10 -0.89 10.88
CA GLU A 32 -5.22 -2.10 10.08
C GLU A 32 -6.68 -2.54 10.05
N VAL A 33 -7.11 -3.05 8.90
CA VAL A 33 -8.41 -3.69 8.80
C VAL A 33 -8.37 -5.05 9.49
N ASP A 34 -9.31 -5.30 10.40
CA ASP A 34 -9.43 -6.61 11.04
C ASP A 34 -10.07 -7.62 10.08
N LYS A 35 -9.36 -8.72 9.82
CA LYS A 35 -9.74 -9.76 8.85
C LYS A 35 -11.02 -10.52 9.19
N GLU A 36 -11.44 -10.50 10.46
CA GLU A 36 -12.65 -11.19 10.90
C GLU A 36 -13.88 -10.30 10.82
N THR A 37 -13.73 -9.03 11.14
CA THR A 37 -14.87 -8.10 11.26
C THR A 37 -14.97 -7.09 10.13
N GLY A 38 -13.87 -6.88 9.37
CA GLY A 38 -13.77 -5.84 8.36
C GLY A 38 -13.79 -4.41 8.93
N ALA A 39 -13.56 -4.26 10.24
CA ALA A 39 -13.50 -2.96 10.88
C ALA A 39 -12.05 -2.45 10.97
N MET A 40 -11.88 -1.14 11.00
CA MET A 40 -10.57 -0.52 11.17
C MET A 40 -10.18 -0.52 12.65
N PHE A 41 -9.03 -1.12 12.97
CA PHE A 41 -8.47 -1.19 14.32
C PHE A 41 -7.19 -0.37 14.42
N VAL A 42 -6.85 0.04 15.63
CA VAL A 42 -5.49 0.43 15.96
C VAL A 42 -4.69 -0.85 16.20
N ASP A 43 -3.77 -1.18 15.28
CA ASP A 43 -2.84 -2.30 15.47
C ASP A 43 -1.84 -1.95 16.57
N ARG A 44 -1.14 -0.83 16.42
CA ARG A 44 -0.18 -0.35 17.42
C ARG A 44 0.13 1.13 17.30
N PHE A 45 0.62 1.72 18.39
CA PHE A 45 1.34 2.99 18.36
C PHE A 45 2.80 2.67 17.97
N MET A 46 3.27 3.30 16.88
CA MET A 46 4.62 3.03 16.38
C MET A 46 5.68 3.59 17.32
N SER A 47 6.79 2.87 17.46
CA SER A 47 7.92 3.31 18.30
C SER A 47 8.74 4.44 17.65
N THR A 48 8.64 4.59 16.32
CA THR A 48 9.35 5.67 15.61
C THR A 48 8.62 7.00 15.76
N ALA A 49 9.39 8.10 15.67
CA ALA A 49 8.87 9.47 15.55
C ALA A 49 8.60 9.89 14.09
N MET A 50 8.88 9.01 13.11
CA MET A 50 8.62 9.28 11.70
C MET A 50 7.13 9.14 11.37
N HIS A 51 6.71 9.88 10.35
CA HIS A 51 5.35 9.81 9.80
C HIS A 51 5.38 9.11 8.43
N TYR A 52 4.30 8.42 8.06
CA TYR A 52 4.18 7.85 6.72
C TYR A 52 4.32 8.95 5.66
N PRO A 53 5.24 8.78 4.69
CA PRO A 53 5.52 9.84 3.69
C PRO A 53 4.45 9.96 2.61
N CYS A 54 3.59 8.96 2.46
CA CYS A 54 2.44 8.92 1.56
C CYS A 54 1.29 8.17 2.24
N ASN A 55 0.07 8.24 1.69
CA ASN A 55 -1.01 7.44 2.23
C ASN A 55 -0.70 5.96 2.04
N TYR A 56 -1.04 5.16 3.02
CA TYR A 56 -0.84 3.72 3.01
C TYR A 56 -2.19 3.02 3.13
N GLY A 57 -2.36 1.94 2.40
CA GLY A 57 -3.57 1.14 2.41
C GLY A 57 -3.37 -0.12 1.60
N TYR A 58 -4.46 -0.77 1.21
CA TYR A 58 -4.42 -2.06 0.55
C TYR A 58 -5.44 -2.15 -0.58
N ILE A 59 -5.25 -3.12 -1.47
CA ILE A 59 -6.23 -3.51 -2.50
C ILE A 59 -7.16 -4.57 -1.90
N PRO A 60 -8.47 -4.30 -1.79
CA PRO A 60 -9.40 -5.30 -1.26
C PRO A 60 -9.47 -6.55 -2.16
N HIS A 61 -9.74 -7.71 -1.55
CA HIS A 61 -9.83 -8.99 -2.22
C HIS A 61 -8.55 -9.39 -2.98
N THR A 62 -7.39 -9.09 -2.38
CA THR A 62 -6.07 -9.58 -2.79
C THR A 62 -5.35 -10.23 -1.63
N LEU A 63 -4.33 -11.03 -1.90
CA LEU A 63 -3.41 -11.58 -0.89
C LEU A 63 -1.98 -11.50 -1.39
N SER A 64 -1.09 -11.06 -0.51
CA SER A 64 0.35 -11.23 -0.62
C SER A 64 0.78 -12.61 -0.09
N ASP A 65 2.06 -12.93 -0.18
CA ASP A 65 2.57 -14.26 0.22
C ASP A 65 2.49 -14.49 1.74
N ASP A 66 2.47 -13.44 2.55
CA ASP A 66 2.30 -13.48 4.01
C ASP A 66 0.84 -13.64 4.46
N GLY A 67 -0.11 -13.58 3.51
CA GLY A 67 -1.56 -13.70 3.77
C GLY A 67 -2.25 -12.40 4.14
N ASP A 68 -1.55 -11.28 4.06
CA ASP A 68 -2.13 -9.94 4.14
C ASP A 68 -2.55 -9.43 2.76
N PRO A 69 -3.43 -8.44 2.65
CA PRO A 69 -3.78 -7.88 1.34
C PRO A 69 -2.56 -7.17 0.71
N VAL A 70 -2.60 -7.00 -0.60
CA VAL A 70 -1.54 -6.29 -1.32
C VAL A 70 -1.48 -4.82 -0.89
N ASP A 71 -0.37 -4.43 -0.30
CA ASP A 71 -0.10 -3.10 0.23
C ASP A 71 0.15 -2.05 -0.86
N VAL A 72 -0.37 -0.84 -0.66
CA VAL A 72 -0.25 0.25 -1.62
C VAL A 72 0.14 1.56 -0.95
N LEU A 73 1.17 2.19 -1.50
CA LEU A 73 1.59 3.55 -1.23
C LEU A 73 0.89 4.48 -2.25
N VAL A 74 -0.01 5.32 -1.77
CA VAL A 74 -0.76 6.24 -2.65
C VAL A 74 -0.25 7.66 -2.50
N VAL A 75 0.39 8.16 -3.55
CA VAL A 75 0.86 9.55 -3.59
C VAL A 75 -0.28 10.47 -3.98
N THR A 76 -0.61 11.42 -3.12
CA THR A 76 -1.67 12.41 -3.32
C THR A 76 -1.19 13.80 -2.91
N PRO A 77 -1.84 14.88 -3.40
CA PRO A 77 -1.42 16.25 -3.04
C PRO A 77 -1.73 16.63 -1.58
N VAL A 78 -2.64 15.90 -0.94
CA VAL A 78 -3.07 16.11 0.46
C VAL A 78 -3.37 14.78 1.12
N PRO A 79 -3.30 14.67 2.46
CA PRO A 79 -3.65 13.46 3.18
C PRO A 79 -5.10 13.03 2.91
N LEU A 80 -5.30 11.71 2.82
CA LEU A 80 -6.63 11.10 2.77
C LEU A 80 -7.03 10.61 4.17
N ILE A 81 -8.32 10.46 4.42
CA ILE A 81 -8.80 9.95 5.70
C ILE A 81 -8.82 8.42 5.72
N THR A 82 -8.62 7.84 6.90
CA THR A 82 -8.72 6.39 7.15
C THR A 82 -10.09 5.85 6.74
N GLY A 83 -10.10 4.70 6.07
CA GLY A 83 -11.31 4.02 5.60
C GLY A 83 -11.88 4.55 4.26
N VAL A 84 -11.29 5.60 3.68
CA VAL A 84 -11.74 6.09 2.36
C VAL A 84 -11.23 5.18 1.25
N VAL A 85 -12.02 5.04 0.20
CA VAL A 85 -11.65 4.33 -1.02
C VAL A 85 -11.20 5.32 -2.07
N VAL A 86 -10.02 5.11 -2.63
CA VAL A 86 -9.48 5.89 -3.74
C VAL A 86 -9.17 4.98 -4.93
N ARG A 87 -9.61 5.39 -6.13
CA ARG A 87 -9.26 4.68 -7.36
C ARG A 87 -7.88 5.12 -7.84
N CYS A 88 -7.02 4.13 -8.05
CA CYS A 88 -5.62 4.32 -8.39
C CYS A 88 -5.22 3.58 -9.66
N ARG A 89 -4.06 3.96 -10.18
CA ARG A 89 -3.31 3.22 -11.18
C ARG A 89 -1.88 2.98 -10.70
N PRO A 90 -1.25 1.84 -11.05
CA PRO A 90 0.10 1.54 -10.60
C PRO A 90 1.12 2.37 -11.37
N VAL A 91 2.19 2.77 -10.69
CA VAL A 91 3.35 3.43 -11.31
C VAL A 91 4.67 2.73 -10.99
N GLY A 92 4.66 1.79 -10.04
CA GLY A 92 5.82 1.00 -9.67
C GLY A 92 5.61 0.26 -8.36
N MET A 93 6.70 -0.25 -7.81
CA MET A 93 6.68 -1.00 -6.55
C MET A 93 8.03 -0.88 -5.84
N LEU A 94 8.00 -0.72 -4.51
CA LEU A 94 9.16 -0.83 -3.65
C LEU A 94 9.32 -2.27 -3.21
N LYS A 95 10.42 -2.90 -3.58
CA LYS A 95 10.79 -4.23 -3.08
C LYS A 95 11.57 -4.12 -1.79
N MET A 96 11.16 -4.88 -0.81
CA MET A 96 11.82 -4.94 0.48
C MET A 96 11.70 -6.35 1.07
N GLU A 97 12.44 -6.59 2.12
CA GLU A 97 12.46 -7.82 2.89
C GLU A 97 12.51 -7.47 4.37
N ASP A 98 11.77 -8.20 5.18
CA ASP A 98 11.79 -8.07 6.63
C ASP A 98 11.92 -9.45 7.31
N GLU A 99 11.73 -9.50 8.62
CA GLU A 99 11.82 -10.73 9.40
C GLU A 99 10.80 -11.81 9.01
N SER A 100 9.74 -11.43 8.29
CA SER A 100 8.69 -12.33 7.80
C SER A 100 8.93 -12.80 6.37
N GLY A 101 9.85 -12.18 5.64
CA GLY A 101 10.22 -12.53 4.27
C GLY A 101 10.12 -11.38 3.28
N LEU A 102 9.87 -11.73 2.01
CA LEU A 102 9.69 -10.74 0.96
C LEU A 102 8.41 -9.94 1.19
N ASP A 103 8.55 -8.64 1.14
CA ASP A 103 7.47 -7.68 1.30
C ASP A 103 7.57 -6.63 0.18
N ALA A 104 6.47 -6.36 -0.48
CA ALA A 104 6.42 -5.42 -1.58
C ALA A 104 5.33 -4.37 -1.33
N LYS A 105 5.67 -3.11 -1.59
CA LYS A 105 4.70 -2.02 -1.46
C LYS A 105 4.47 -1.42 -2.84
N LEU A 106 3.27 -1.57 -3.40
CA LEU A 106 2.91 -0.93 -4.65
C LEU A 106 3.02 0.59 -4.52
N LEU A 107 3.49 1.25 -5.56
CA LEU A 107 3.46 2.71 -5.68
C LEU A 107 2.37 3.07 -6.68
N ALA A 108 1.41 3.87 -6.25
CA ALA A 108 0.25 4.24 -7.05
C ALA A 108 -0.08 5.73 -6.94
N VAL A 109 -0.78 6.21 -7.95
CA VAL A 109 -1.38 7.55 -7.97
C VAL A 109 -2.87 7.44 -8.29
N PRO A 110 -3.70 8.41 -7.87
CA PRO A 110 -5.10 8.43 -8.28
C PRO A 110 -5.24 8.42 -9.80
N VAL A 111 -6.28 7.75 -10.30
CA VAL A 111 -6.59 7.81 -11.74
C VAL A 111 -6.78 9.26 -12.21
N ASP A 112 -6.45 9.55 -13.45
CA ASP A 112 -6.42 10.90 -14.03
C ASP A 112 -7.74 11.68 -13.88
N LYS A 113 -8.85 10.96 -13.80
CA LYS A 113 -10.18 11.55 -13.57
C LYS A 113 -10.31 12.13 -12.16
N LEU A 114 -9.64 11.56 -11.17
CA LEU A 114 -9.65 12.05 -9.79
C LEU A 114 -8.59 13.11 -9.55
N CYS A 115 -7.40 12.96 -10.15
CA CYS A 115 -6.30 13.89 -9.94
C CYS A 115 -5.47 14.04 -11.21
N ALA A 116 -5.54 15.23 -11.82
CA ALA A 116 -4.81 15.54 -13.05
C ALA A 116 -3.31 15.82 -12.82
N LEU A 117 -2.88 16.03 -11.56
CA LEU A 117 -1.48 16.39 -11.24
C LEU A 117 -0.48 15.29 -11.60
N TYR A 118 -0.92 14.05 -11.61
CA TYR A 118 -0.05 12.88 -11.82
C TYR A 118 -0.13 12.29 -13.23
N ARG A 119 -0.78 12.96 -14.20
CA ARG A 119 -0.95 12.45 -15.57
C ARG A 119 0.36 12.08 -16.25
N GLY A 120 1.45 12.80 -15.94
CA GLY A 120 2.77 12.53 -16.51
C GLY A 120 3.59 11.50 -15.75
N ILE A 121 3.08 10.96 -14.64
CA ILE A 121 3.79 9.98 -13.81
C ILE A 121 3.38 8.57 -14.25
N SER A 122 4.31 7.82 -14.81
CA SER A 122 4.11 6.45 -15.31
C SER A 122 5.08 5.43 -14.70
N ALA A 123 6.15 5.91 -14.09
CA ALA A 123 7.17 5.10 -13.43
C ALA A 123 7.69 5.80 -12.16
N PRO A 124 8.36 5.08 -11.24
CA PRO A 124 8.96 5.70 -10.06
C PRO A 124 9.92 6.85 -10.43
N GLY A 125 10.72 6.69 -11.47
CA GLY A 125 11.67 7.72 -11.92
C GLY A 125 11.06 9.03 -12.41
N ASP A 126 9.75 9.10 -12.60
CA ASP A 126 9.04 10.35 -12.93
C ASP A 126 8.76 11.21 -11.69
N PHE A 127 8.91 10.67 -10.48
CA PHE A 127 8.85 11.44 -9.25
C PHE A 127 10.18 12.15 -8.95
N PRO A 128 10.17 13.26 -8.21
CA PRO A 128 11.39 13.83 -7.66
C PRO A 128 12.17 12.76 -6.87
N GLU A 129 13.48 12.69 -7.09
CA GLU A 129 14.35 11.71 -6.43
C GLU A 129 14.21 11.73 -4.89
N LEU A 130 14.09 12.93 -4.31
CA LEU A 130 13.89 13.09 -2.87
C LEU A 130 12.59 12.42 -2.38
N THR A 131 11.52 12.41 -3.16
CA THR A 131 10.26 11.75 -2.80
C THR A 131 10.46 10.25 -2.64
N LEU A 132 11.11 9.61 -3.62
CA LEU A 132 11.41 8.17 -3.55
C LEU A 132 12.40 7.84 -2.42
N ALA A 133 13.40 8.70 -2.21
CA ALA A 133 14.36 8.55 -1.12
C ALA A 133 13.69 8.63 0.26
N GLN A 134 12.74 9.57 0.45
CA GLN A 134 11.97 9.68 1.70
C GLN A 134 11.12 8.44 1.97
N ILE A 135 10.48 7.88 0.94
CA ILE A 135 9.68 6.66 1.07
C ILE A 135 10.59 5.48 1.44
N SER A 136 11.68 5.28 0.71
CA SER A 136 12.63 4.20 0.98
C SER A 136 13.21 4.30 2.38
N HIS A 137 13.66 5.51 2.78
CA HIS A 137 14.22 5.78 4.11
C HIS A 137 13.21 5.47 5.23
N PHE A 138 11.93 5.87 5.05
CA PHE A 138 10.90 5.56 6.04
C PHE A 138 10.79 4.05 6.26
N PHE A 139 10.60 3.26 5.19
CA PHE A 139 10.44 1.82 5.31
C PHE A 139 11.71 1.10 5.79
N GLU A 140 12.89 1.61 5.48
CA GLU A 140 14.14 1.04 5.96
C GLU A 140 14.33 1.22 7.46
N HIS A 141 13.78 2.29 8.05
CA HIS A 141 14.08 2.69 9.44
C HIS A 141 12.88 2.70 10.41
N TYR A 142 11.64 2.57 9.93
CA TYR A 142 10.47 2.74 10.80
C TYR A 142 10.34 1.67 11.89
N LYS A 143 11.02 0.52 11.75
CA LYS A 143 11.08 -0.57 12.72
C LYS A 143 12.35 -0.57 13.59
N ASP A 144 13.29 0.34 13.42
CA ASP A 144 14.61 0.32 14.09
C ASP A 144 14.53 0.31 15.61
N LEU A 145 13.48 0.88 16.19
CA LEU A 145 13.23 0.90 17.64
C LEU A 145 12.43 -0.28 18.16
N GLU A 146 12.03 -1.21 17.29
CA GLU A 146 11.29 -2.42 17.63
C GLU A 146 12.24 -3.61 17.79
N ALA A 147 12.27 -4.24 18.97
CA ALA A 147 13.19 -5.32 19.27
C ALA A 147 13.00 -6.52 18.32
N GLY A 148 14.06 -6.95 17.65
CA GLY A 148 14.06 -8.11 16.75
C GLY A 148 13.44 -7.85 15.37
N LYS A 149 13.03 -6.61 15.09
CA LYS A 149 12.51 -6.19 13.78
C LYS A 149 13.63 -5.57 12.95
N TRP A 150 13.53 -5.75 11.64
CA TRP A 150 14.41 -5.14 10.67
C TRP A 150 13.71 -5.03 9.32
N VAL A 151 14.17 -4.14 8.47
CA VAL A 151 13.75 -4.02 7.08
C VAL A 151 14.98 -3.77 6.22
N LYS A 152 14.99 -4.40 5.04
CA LYS A 152 16.00 -4.17 4.01
C LYS A 152 15.31 -3.78 2.71
N VAL A 153 15.48 -2.54 2.30
CA VAL A 153 14.99 -2.04 1.01
C VAL A 153 15.88 -2.58 -0.11
N GLN A 154 15.27 -3.21 -1.10
CA GLN A 154 15.94 -3.76 -2.29
C GLN A 154 15.93 -2.80 -3.47
N GLY A 155 14.97 -1.86 -3.51
CA GLY A 155 14.85 -0.82 -4.53
C GLY A 155 13.50 -0.78 -5.23
N TRP A 156 13.42 0.10 -6.22
CA TRP A 156 12.22 0.37 -7.00
C TRP A 156 12.19 -0.45 -8.28
N VAL A 157 11.01 -0.96 -8.64
CA VAL A 157 10.72 -1.58 -9.93
C VAL A 157 9.56 -0.87 -10.62
N GLY A 158 9.38 -1.11 -11.92
CA GLY A 158 8.45 -0.39 -12.75
C GLY A 158 6.98 -0.79 -12.61
N ALA A 159 6.14 -0.16 -13.44
CA ALA A 159 4.70 -0.39 -13.41
C ALA A 159 4.30 -1.81 -13.85
N GLU A 160 5.06 -2.45 -14.73
CA GLU A 160 4.71 -3.81 -15.22
C GLU A 160 4.84 -4.83 -14.10
N GLU A 161 5.94 -4.80 -13.31
CA GLU A 161 6.10 -5.68 -12.15
C GLU A 161 5.05 -5.41 -11.08
N ALA A 162 4.64 -4.14 -10.91
CA ALA A 162 3.54 -3.78 -10.01
C ALA A 162 2.20 -4.36 -10.47
N LYS A 163 1.94 -4.37 -11.79
CA LYS A 163 0.73 -4.99 -12.37
C LYS A 163 0.72 -6.50 -12.18
N ASP A 164 1.87 -7.14 -12.37
CA ASP A 164 2.01 -8.59 -12.16
C ASP A 164 1.69 -8.94 -10.70
N GLU A 165 2.19 -8.17 -9.73
CA GLU A 165 1.89 -8.39 -8.30
C GLU A 165 0.40 -8.19 -7.97
N ILE A 166 -0.26 -7.18 -8.55
CA ILE A 166 -1.72 -6.99 -8.40
C ILE A 166 -2.46 -8.24 -8.87
N MET A 167 -2.14 -8.75 -10.06
CA MET A 167 -2.83 -9.91 -10.62
C MET A 167 -2.53 -11.18 -9.83
N ALA A 168 -1.29 -11.38 -9.40
CA ALA A 168 -0.92 -12.50 -8.53
C ALA A 168 -1.67 -12.45 -7.19
N GLY A 169 -1.81 -11.27 -6.59
CA GLY A 169 -2.57 -11.07 -5.35
C GLY A 169 -4.06 -11.39 -5.51
N VAL A 170 -4.66 -11.02 -6.63
CA VAL A 170 -6.05 -11.41 -6.97
C VAL A 170 -6.18 -12.92 -7.10
N GLU A 171 -5.26 -13.57 -7.81
CA GLU A 171 -5.27 -15.03 -8.00
C GLU A 171 -5.12 -15.78 -6.67
N ARG A 172 -4.20 -15.35 -5.80
CA ARG A 172 -4.02 -15.92 -4.45
C ARG A 172 -5.31 -15.81 -3.64
N TYR A 173 -5.97 -14.65 -3.64
CA TYR A 173 -7.25 -14.46 -2.95
C TYR A 173 -8.34 -15.37 -3.51
N GLN A 174 -8.44 -15.50 -4.84
CA GLN A 174 -9.43 -16.37 -5.47
C GLN A 174 -9.22 -17.85 -5.13
N ALA A 175 -7.96 -18.28 -5.02
CA ALA A 175 -7.57 -19.65 -4.70
C ALA A 175 -7.66 -19.96 -3.18
N ALA A 176 -7.75 -18.94 -2.32
CA ALA A 176 -7.78 -19.12 -0.87
C ALA A 176 -9.07 -19.87 -0.43
N VAL A 177 -8.89 -20.88 0.42
CA VAL A 177 -9.99 -21.67 1.00
C VAL A 177 -10.81 -20.83 1.98
N HIS A 178 -10.12 -20.03 2.79
CA HIS A 178 -10.73 -19.07 3.70
C HIS A 178 -10.39 -17.66 3.21
N LYS A 179 -11.42 -16.90 2.86
CA LYS A 179 -11.27 -15.52 2.37
C LYS A 179 -11.44 -14.56 3.52
N PRO A 180 -10.40 -13.78 3.85
CA PRO A 180 -10.54 -12.74 4.85
C PRO A 180 -11.50 -11.65 4.38
N MET A 181 -12.10 -10.93 5.34
CA MET A 181 -13.02 -9.80 5.08
C MET A 181 -12.23 -8.49 4.96
N PHE A 182 -11.85 -8.13 3.76
CA PHE A 182 -11.26 -6.81 3.44
C PHE A 182 -11.30 -6.46 1.95
#